data_3d788209642d99babf9329d450778737
#
_entry.id   3d788209642d99babf9329d450778737
#
_cell.length_a   1.000
_cell.length_b   1.000
_cell.length_c   1.000
_cell.angle_alpha   90.00
_cell.angle_beta   90.00
_cell.angle_gamma   90.00
#
_symmetry.space_group_name_H-M   'P 1'
#
loop_
_entity.id
_entity.type
_entity.pdbx_description
1 polymer ?
#
loop_
_entity_poly.entity_id
_entity_poly.type
_entity_poly.pdbx_seq_one_letter_code
_entity_poly.pdbx_strand_id
1 'polypeptide(L)'
;MLTKHKKSVEKIAMGLLSFMPGKRELEALQQTMKKYEENPNWQLYLWKQGDDFVGLIGVEVDEHTFTVHHAAVNPSFRNEGIGHAMVEKVQQLQEPRAMRATEETKDFLAKCWESKHSI
;
A
#
# COMPACT_ATOMS: atom_id res chain seq x y z
N MET A 1 -0.12 -11.98 4.64
CA MET A 1 0.50 -11.40 5.83
C MET A 1 1.20 -10.09 5.48
N LEU A 2 0.95 -9.05 6.24
CA LEU A 2 1.59 -7.75 6.02
C LEU A 2 2.99 -7.75 6.62
N THR A 3 3.99 -7.36 5.81
CA THR A 3 5.37 -7.25 6.25
C THR A 3 5.92 -5.87 5.92
N LYS A 4 6.84 -5.37 6.75
CA LYS A 4 7.47 -4.08 6.49
C LYS A 4 8.46 -4.22 5.33
N HIS A 5 8.49 -3.20 4.46
CA HIS A 5 9.43 -3.17 3.34
C HIS A 5 10.88 -3.19 3.83
N LYS A 6 11.72 -3.94 3.09
CA LYS A 6 13.16 -3.98 3.29
C LYS A 6 13.86 -3.74 1.95
N LYS A 7 15.06 -3.19 2.00
CA LYS A 7 15.81 -2.90 0.79
C LYS A 7 16.05 -4.13 -0.08
N SER A 8 16.17 -5.30 0.53
CA SER A 8 16.35 -6.56 -0.20
C SER A 8 15.23 -6.92 -1.16
N VAL A 9 14.02 -6.35 -0.96
CA VAL A 9 12.87 -6.58 -1.83
C VAL A 9 12.45 -5.33 -2.60
N GLU A 10 13.35 -4.36 -2.76
CA GLU A 10 13.06 -3.09 -3.42
C GLU A 10 12.53 -3.26 -4.85
N LYS A 11 13.13 -4.15 -5.64
CA LYS A 11 12.68 -4.40 -7.00
C LYS A 11 11.27 -4.96 -7.05
N ILE A 12 10.94 -5.82 -6.10
CA ILE A 12 9.59 -6.37 -5.97
C ILE A 12 8.60 -5.26 -5.63
N ALA A 13 8.96 -4.40 -4.67
CA ALA A 13 8.13 -3.26 -4.29
C ALA A 13 7.90 -2.31 -5.46
N MET A 14 8.93 -2.01 -6.24
CA MET A 14 8.80 -1.17 -7.43
C MET A 14 7.88 -1.81 -8.47
N GLY A 15 7.98 -3.12 -8.66
CA GLY A 15 7.09 -3.84 -9.57
C GLY A 15 5.64 -3.74 -9.16
N LEU A 16 5.34 -3.89 -7.87
CA LEU A 16 3.98 -3.74 -7.35
C LEU A 16 3.49 -2.30 -7.48
N LEU A 17 4.35 -1.34 -7.16
CA LEU A 17 4.02 0.08 -7.27
C LEU A 17 3.67 0.47 -8.71
N SER A 18 4.29 -0.18 -9.69
CA SER A 18 4.05 0.10 -11.11
C SER A 18 2.62 -0.21 -11.56
N PHE A 19 1.87 -0.96 -10.77
CA PHE A 19 0.45 -1.20 -11.07
C PHE A 19 -0.44 0.01 -10.79
N MET A 20 0.08 1.02 -10.09
CA MET A 20 -0.66 2.26 -9.87
C MET A 20 -0.58 3.16 -11.11
N PRO A 21 -1.67 3.90 -11.44
CA PRO A 21 -1.63 4.86 -12.54
C PRO A 21 -0.53 5.91 -12.34
N GLY A 22 0.21 6.21 -13.39
CA GLY A 22 1.27 7.21 -13.35
C GLY A 22 2.58 6.76 -12.71
N LYS A 23 2.69 5.48 -12.34
CA LYS A 23 3.88 4.95 -11.67
C LYS A 23 4.59 3.88 -12.49
N ARG A 24 4.62 4.03 -13.81
CA ARG A 24 5.27 3.04 -14.68
C ARG A 24 6.71 3.38 -15.06
N GLU A 25 7.07 4.66 -15.01
CA GLU A 25 8.42 5.07 -15.38
C GLU A 25 9.38 4.77 -14.24
N LEU A 26 10.55 4.24 -14.59
CA LEU A 26 11.58 3.88 -13.61
C LEU A 26 11.97 5.04 -12.72
N GLU A 27 12.12 6.23 -13.30
CA GLU A 27 12.48 7.41 -12.52
C GLU A 27 11.42 7.75 -11.46
N ALA A 28 10.13 7.69 -11.83
CA ALA A 28 9.04 7.95 -10.90
C ALA A 28 9.02 6.91 -9.78
N LEU A 29 9.27 5.65 -10.11
CA LEU A 29 9.34 4.57 -9.12
C LEU A 29 10.49 4.78 -8.15
N GLN A 30 11.66 5.13 -8.66
CA GLN A 30 12.84 5.38 -7.84
C GLN A 30 12.64 6.56 -6.90
N GLN A 31 12.03 7.64 -7.39
CA GLN A 31 11.73 8.81 -6.56
C GLN A 31 10.76 8.49 -5.44
N THR A 32 9.75 7.66 -5.73
CA THR A 32 8.79 7.22 -4.74
C THR A 32 9.46 6.37 -3.67
N MET A 33 10.29 5.41 -4.07
CA MET A 33 11.02 4.57 -3.10
C MET A 33 11.93 5.40 -2.22
N LYS A 34 12.57 6.41 -2.79
CA LYS A 34 13.45 7.31 -2.05
C LYS A 34 12.68 8.07 -0.96
N LYS A 35 11.45 8.47 -1.23
CA LYS A 35 10.59 9.12 -0.22
C LYS A 35 10.40 8.24 1.00
N TYR A 36 10.10 6.96 0.79
CA TYR A 36 9.91 6.02 1.90
C TYR A 36 11.21 5.75 2.64
N GLU A 37 12.33 5.78 1.94
CA GLU A 37 13.64 5.55 2.55
C GLU A 37 14.11 6.74 3.39
N GLU A 38 13.88 7.97 2.92
CA GLU A 38 14.41 9.18 3.55
C GLU A 38 13.51 9.79 4.63
N ASN A 39 12.22 9.50 4.62
CA ASN A 39 11.26 10.11 5.55
C ASN A 39 10.80 9.09 6.59
N PRO A 40 11.15 9.28 7.88
CA PRO A 40 10.76 8.33 8.92
C PRO A 40 9.25 8.15 9.09
N ASN A 41 8.48 9.19 8.73
CA ASN A 41 7.02 9.14 8.84
C ASN A 41 6.36 8.41 7.67
N TRP A 42 7.10 8.10 6.63
CA TRP A 42 6.62 7.38 5.47
C TRP A 42 6.97 5.90 5.63
N GLN A 43 5.95 5.05 5.69
CA GLN A 43 6.11 3.62 5.94
C GLN A 43 5.53 2.81 4.79
N LEU A 44 6.31 1.85 4.31
CA LEU A 44 5.92 1.00 3.19
C LEU A 44 5.80 -0.45 3.66
N TYR A 45 4.70 -1.08 3.29
CA TYR A 45 4.42 -2.47 3.66
C TYR A 45 4.11 -3.28 2.41
N LEU A 46 4.45 -4.55 2.46
CA LEU A 46 4.12 -5.51 1.42
C LEU A 46 3.22 -6.59 1.99
N TRP A 47 2.32 -7.10 1.16
CA TRP A 47 1.48 -8.25 1.52
C TRP A 47 2.07 -9.51 0.93
N LYS A 48 2.43 -10.44 1.80
CA LYS A 48 3.01 -11.73 1.43
C LYS A 48 1.93 -12.80 1.52
N GLN A 49 1.79 -13.58 0.45
CA GLN A 49 0.90 -14.72 0.40
C GLN A 49 1.69 -15.94 -0.04
N GLY A 50 1.86 -16.90 0.87
CA GLY A 50 2.82 -17.97 0.65
C GLY A 50 4.24 -17.41 0.54
N ASP A 51 4.91 -17.70 -0.56
CA ASP A 51 6.25 -17.18 -0.83
C ASP A 51 6.24 -15.94 -1.73
N ASP A 52 5.06 -15.47 -2.14
CA ASP A 52 4.92 -14.38 -3.09
C ASP A 52 4.52 -13.08 -2.42
N PHE A 53 5.12 -11.97 -2.87
CA PHE A 53 4.67 -10.63 -2.51
C PHE A 53 3.67 -10.17 -3.56
N VAL A 54 2.41 -10.01 -3.15
CA VAL A 54 1.30 -9.79 -4.08
C VAL A 54 0.60 -8.44 -3.91
N GLY A 55 0.96 -7.68 -2.89
CA GLY A 55 0.37 -6.38 -2.63
C GLY A 55 1.35 -5.43 -1.96
N LEU A 56 1.03 -4.14 -2.05
CA LEU A 56 1.85 -3.08 -1.49
C LEU A 56 0.92 -1.99 -0.96
N ILE A 57 1.27 -1.43 0.21
CA ILE A 57 0.58 -0.26 0.75
C ILE A 57 1.60 0.65 1.45
N GLY A 58 1.56 1.93 1.10
CA GLY A 58 2.45 2.92 1.67
C GLY A 58 1.67 4.05 2.32
N VAL A 59 2.10 4.45 3.49
CA VAL A 59 1.39 5.45 4.29
C VAL A 59 2.35 6.52 4.83
N GLU A 60 1.80 7.70 5.02
CA GLU A 60 2.45 8.78 5.75
C GLU A 60 1.75 8.94 7.09
N VAL A 61 2.50 8.85 8.20
CA VAL A 61 1.93 8.84 9.55
C VAL A 61 2.11 10.20 10.21
N ASP A 62 1.00 10.77 10.68
CA ASP A 62 0.98 11.98 11.49
C ASP A 62 0.49 11.64 12.90
N GLU A 63 0.43 12.66 13.76
CA GLU A 63 0.03 12.46 15.15
C GLU A 63 -1.36 11.84 15.29
N HIS A 64 -2.34 12.33 14.53
CA HIS A 64 -3.74 11.89 14.66
C HIS A 64 -4.29 11.18 13.43
N THR A 65 -3.55 11.17 12.33
CA THR A 65 -3.99 10.56 11.08
C THR A 65 -2.85 9.80 10.41
N PHE A 66 -3.22 8.93 9.48
CA PHE A 66 -2.27 8.41 8.51
C PHE A 66 -2.90 8.48 7.13
N THR A 67 -2.08 8.83 6.14
CA THR A 67 -2.55 9.00 4.76
C THR A 67 -2.01 7.87 3.90
N VAL A 68 -2.91 7.18 3.20
CA VAL A 68 -2.50 6.14 2.24
C VAL A 68 -2.12 6.82 0.93
N HIS A 69 -0.83 6.81 0.62
CA HIS A 69 -0.29 7.42 -0.60
C HIS A 69 -0.18 6.43 -1.75
N HIS A 70 0.06 5.17 -1.46
CA HIS A 70 0.23 4.14 -2.47
C HIS A 70 -0.48 2.86 -2.02
N ALA A 71 -1.17 2.21 -2.94
CA ALA A 71 -1.80 0.92 -2.69
C ALA A 71 -1.98 0.19 -4.00
N ALA A 72 -1.54 -1.06 -4.06
CA ALA A 72 -1.65 -1.85 -5.27
C ALA A 72 -1.69 -3.33 -4.93
N VAL A 73 -2.41 -4.10 -5.74
CA VAL A 73 -2.43 -5.56 -5.68
C VAL A 73 -2.09 -6.06 -7.08
N ASN A 74 -1.21 -7.06 -7.15
CA ASN A 74 -0.87 -7.70 -8.41
C ASN A 74 -2.17 -8.16 -9.09
N PRO A 75 -2.41 -7.80 -10.37
CA PRO A 75 -3.65 -8.15 -11.06
C PRO A 75 -3.99 -9.64 -11.04
N SER A 76 -2.98 -10.51 -11.00
CA SER A 76 -3.20 -11.96 -10.93
C SER A 76 -3.83 -12.42 -9.61
N PHE A 77 -3.83 -11.57 -8.60
CA PHE A 77 -4.36 -11.86 -7.26
C PHE A 77 -5.55 -10.98 -6.89
N ARG A 78 -6.14 -10.29 -7.84
CA ARG A 78 -7.33 -9.47 -7.60
C ARG A 78 -8.54 -10.37 -7.30
N ASN A 79 -9.54 -9.81 -6.62
CA ASN A 79 -10.78 -10.48 -6.21
C ASN A 79 -10.57 -11.58 -5.15
N GLU A 80 -9.43 -11.57 -4.46
CA GLU A 80 -9.15 -12.48 -3.36
C GLU A 80 -9.22 -11.80 -1.99
N GLY A 81 -9.64 -10.54 -1.96
CA GLY A 81 -9.76 -9.79 -0.71
C GLY A 81 -8.44 -9.27 -0.15
N ILE A 82 -7.36 -9.33 -0.91
CA ILE A 82 -6.03 -8.90 -0.44
C ILE A 82 -6.00 -7.41 -0.16
N GLY A 83 -6.57 -6.58 -1.05
CA GLY A 83 -6.62 -5.14 -0.84
C GLY A 83 -7.31 -4.78 0.47
N HIS A 84 -8.46 -5.40 0.72
CA HIS A 84 -9.20 -5.18 1.97
C HIS A 84 -8.37 -5.61 3.18
N ALA A 85 -7.73 -6.80 3.10
CA ALA A 85 -6.91 -7.32 4.18
C ALA A 85 -5.73 -6.40 4.51
N MET A 86 -5.09 -5.84 3.48
CA MET A 86 -3.99 -4.88 3.67
C MET A 86 -4.46 -3.63 4.40
N VAL A 87 -5.56 -3.05 3.94
CA VAL A 87 -6.10 -1.81 4.53
C VAL A 87 -6.50 -2.04 5.98
N GLU A 88 -7.20 -3.13 6.24
CA GLU A 88 -7.62 -3.48 7.60
C GLU A 88 -6.43 -3.64 8.53
N LYS A 89 -5.38 -4.34 8.07
CA LYS A 89 -4.19 -4.56 8.89
C LYS A 89 -3.45 -3.26 9.18
N VAL A 90 -3.33 -2.39 8.19
CA VAL A 90 -2.68 -1.09 8.38
C VAL A 90 -3.49 -0.22 9.34
N GLN A 91 -4.82 -0.24 9.25
CA GLN A 91 -5.66 0.47 10.21
C GLN A 91 -5.40 -0.01 11.64
N GLN A 92 -5.29 -1.32 11.83
CA GLN A 92 -4.98 -1.89 13.14
C GLN A 92 -3.63 -1.43 13.66
N LEU A 93 -2.61 -1.44 12.78
CA LEU A 93 -1.26 -1.00 13.15
C LEU A 93 -1.19 0.47 13.51
N GLN A 94 -2.05 1.30 12.93
CA GLN A 94 -2.01 2.74 13.10
C GLN A 94 -3.02 3.27 14.13
N GLU A 95 -3.82 2.39 14.74
CA GLU A 95 -4.77 2.83 15.77
C GLU A 95 -4.08 3.65 16.86
N PRO A 96 -4.71 4.71 17.34
CA PRO A 96 -6.07 5.21 17.06
C PRO A 96 -6.14 6.26 15.93
N ARG A 97 -5.15 6.33 15.05
CA ARG A 97 -5.12 7.31 13.97
C ARG A 97 -6.20 7.07 12.93
N ALA A 98 -6.79 8.15 12.45
CA ALA A 98 -7.80 8.08 11.40
C ALA A 98 -7.12 7.97 10.02
N MET A 99 -7.70 7.14 9.16
CA MET A 99 -7.18 6.93 7.80
C MET A 99 -7.63 8.05 6.85
N ARG A 100 -6.69 8.53 6.04
CA ARG A 100 -6.97 9.49 4.98
C ARG A 100 -6.52 8.92 3.64
N ALA A 101 -7.20 9.33 2.57
CA ALA A 101 -6.86 8.94 1.21
C ALA A 101 -6.35 10.13 0.42
N THR A 102 -5.59 9.87 -0.65
CA THR A 102 -5.25 10.86 -1.66
C THR A 102 -6.19 10.68 -2.85
N GLU A 103 -6.11 11.60 -3.81
CA GLU A 103 -6.84 11.45 -5.08
C GLU A 103 -6.47 10.15 -5.79
N GLU A 104 -5.22 9.72 -5.67
CA GLU A 104 -4.74 8.50 -6.32
C GLU A 104 -5.19 7.22 -5.63
N THR A 105 -5.49 7.26 -4.34
CA THR A 105 -5.82 6.05 -3.56
C THR A 105 -7.28 5.97 -3.13
N LYS A 106 -8.04 7.05 -3.26
CA LYS A 106 -9.42 7.07 -2.76
C LYS A 106 -10.30 5.98 -3.39
N ASP A 107 -10.15 5.71 -4.68
CA ASP A 107 -10.96 4.70 -5.34
C ASP A 107 -10.60 3.30 -4.89
N PHE A 108 -9.32 3.03 -4.70
CA PHE A 108 -8.85 1.75 -4.16
C PHE A 108 -9.44 1.51 -2.77
N LEU A 109 -9.36 2.50 -1.91
CA LEU A 109 -9.86 2.39 -0.54
C LEU A 109 -11.38 2.26 -0.50
N ALA A 110 -12.08 2.97 -1.37
CA ALA A 110 -13.54 2.87 -1.47
C ALA A 110 -13.97 1.46 -1.89
N LYS A 111 -13.28 0.87 -2.86
CA LYS A 111 -13.55 -0.50 -3.30
C LYS A 111 -13.34 -1.51 -2.19
N CYS A 112 -12.27 -1.37 -1.42
CA CYS A 112 -12.01 -2.22 -0.28
C CYS A 112 -13.13 -2.12 0.75
N TRP A 113 -13.59 -0.91 1.01
CA TRP A 113 -14.67 -0.66 1.96
C TRP A 113 -16.01 -1.22 1.49
N GLU A 114 -16.35 -1.00 0.21
CA GLU A 114 -17.57 -1.54 -0.40
C GLU A 114 -17.60 -3.05 -0.36
N SER A 115 -16.48 -3.69 -0.66
CA SER A 115 -16.35 -5.15 -0.59
C SER A 115 -16.69 -5.68 0.80
N LYS A 116 -16.30 -4.95 1.84
CA LYS A 116 -16.58 -5.30 3.22
C LYS A 116 -18.07 -5.17 3.56
N HIS A 117 -18.73 -4.17 2.99
CA HIS A 117 -20.12 -3.84 3.34
C HIS A 117 -21.15 -4.33 2.35
N SER A 118 -20.75 -4.86 1.19
CA SER A 118 -21.67 -5.43 0.23
C SER A 118 -21.96 -6.91 0.62
N ILE A 119 -23.07 -7.06 1.26
CA ILE A 119 -23.52 -8.38 1.66
C ILE A 119 -24.75 -8.75 0.82
#